data_677581ec975c40c0f308451b97763fb8
#
_entry.id   677581ec975c40c0f308451b97763fb8
#
_cell.length_a   1.000
_cell.length_b   1.000
_cell.length_c   1.000
_cell.angle_alpha   90.00
_cell.angle_beta   90.00
_cell.angle_gamma   90.00
#
_symmetry.space_group_name_H-M   'P 1'
#
loop_
_entity.id
_entity.type
_entity.pdbx_description
1 polymer ?
#
loop_
_entity_poly.entity_id
_entity_poly.type
_entity_poly.pdbx_seq_one_letter_code
_entity_poly.pdbx_strand_id
1 'polypeptide(L)'
;MVYRHRPTTPSWLYKVPNLDPVKLPVIQKELIQAFEDSKQLSLVPYTSTYFETNFRITKKCSTLHRELARLNLLKNFTSVAFISVVQDADFPAHVDGPDDIGLNIPLINCQGTYTVWYDGKITDDWAEDYLIGVANARNASKADPTSLVEICRIESNAPYWINVNIIHKPVTTHNNFRVAASLRFIPEPLDSQGNLWPNLIKG
;
A
#
# COMPACT_ATOMS: atom_id res chain seq x y z
N MET A 1 14.48 11.55 -15.82
CA MET A 1 15.08 10.32 -15.25
C MET A 1 14.39 9.16 -15.93
N VAL A 2 15.08 8.36 -16.72
CA VAL A 2 14.45 7.27 -17.49
C VAL A 2 14.03 6.20 -16.50
N TYR A 3 12.72 5.91 -16.40
CA TYR A 3 12.20 4.74 -15.70
C TYR A 3 12.92 3.51 -16.26
N ARG A 4 13.77 2.91 -15.46
CA ARG A 4 14.32 1.59 -15.81
C ARG A 4 13.17 0.60 -15.64
N HIS A 5 12.53 0.22 -16.74
CA HIS A 5 11.77 -1.00 -16.79
C HIS A 5 12.66 -2.10 -16.20
N ARG A 6 12.38 -2.52 -14.99
CA ARG A 6 13.02 -3.73 -14.46
C ARG A 6 12.54 -4.89 -15.32
N PRO A 7 13.41 -5.81 -15.74
CA PRO A 7 13.01 -6.95 -16.59
C PRO A 7 12.05 -7.93 -15.90
N THR A 8 11.58 -7.64 -14.68
CA THR A 8 10.80 -8.54 -13.81
C THR A 8 9.64 -7.84 -13.12
N THR A 9 8.95 -6.93 -13.81
CA THR A 9 7.69 -6.37 -13.27
C THR A 9 6.67 -7.50 -13.05
N PRO A 10 6.06 -7.60 -11.86
CA PRO A 10 5.05 -8.61 -11.59
C PRO A 10 3.89 -8.54 -12.61
N SER A 11 3.49 -9.67 -13.16
CA SER A 11 2.36 -9.76 -14.12
C SER A 11 1.00 -9.84 -13.44
N TRP A 12 0.96 -9.94 -12.10
CA TRP A 12 -0.26 -10.06 -11.30
C TRP A 12 -0.65 -8.72 -10.69
N LEU A 13 -1.94 -8.50 -10.45
CA LEU A 13 -2.48 -7.28 -9.84
C LEU A 13 -2.50 -7.36 -8.31
N TYR A 14 -2.96 -8.49 -7.79
CA TYR A 14 -3.00 -8.77 -6.36
C TYR A 14 -2.87 -10.26 -6.05
N LYS A 15 -2.51 -10.57 -4.80
CA LYS A 15 -2.46 -11.95 -4.27
C LYS A 15 -2.93 -11.96 -2.81
N VAL A 16 -3.58 -13.07 -2.40
CA VAL A 16 -4.00 -13.27 -1.02
C VAL A 16 -2.79 -13.66 -0.16
N PRO A 17 -2.47 -12.91 0.91
CA PRO A 17 -1.29 -13.20 1.74
C PRO A 17 -1.51 -14.40 2.66
N ASN A 18 -0.42 -15.09 2.98
CA ASN A 18 -0.39 -16.17 3.96
C ASN A 18 -0.24 -15.65 5.40
N LEU A 19 -1.03 -14.63 5.76
CA LEU A 19 -1.11 -14.15 7.14
C LEU A 19 -1.93 -15.12 8.00
N ASP A 20 -1.53 -15.26 9.27
CA ASP A 20 -2.28 -16.03 10.26
C ASP A 20 -3.62 -15.34 10.57
N PRO A 21 -4.77 -15.93 10.23
CA PRO A 21 -6.07 -15.28 10.41
C PRO A 21 -6.42 -15.06 11.90
N VAL A 22 -5.84 -15.84 12.83
CA VAL A 22 -6.04 -15.65 14.27
C VAL A 22 -5.30 -14.40 14.77
N LYS A 23 -4.16 -14.10 14.18
CA LYS A 23 -3.35 -12.94 14.58
C LYS A 23 -3.77 -11.65 13.89
N LEU A 24 -4.46 -11.74 12.76
CA LEU A 24 -4.83 -10.58 11.95
C LEU A 24 -5.57 -9.48 12.74
N PRO A 25 -6.59 -9.78 13.56
CA PRO A 25 -7.27 -8.74 14.35
C PRO A 25 -6.35 -8.04 15.36
N VAL A 26 -5.38 -8.76 15.92
CA VAL A 26 -4.39 -8.17 16.84
C VAL A 26 -3.43 -7.27 16.07
N ILE A 27 -2.95 -7.70 14.92
CA ILE A 27 -2.10 -6.90 14.03
C ILE A 27 -2.81 -5.61 13.61
N GLN A 28 -4.08 -5.69 13.22
CA GLN A 28 -4.89 -4.52 12.86
C GLN A 28 -5.00 -3.54 14.04
N LYS A 29 -5.29 -4.03 15.24
CA LYS A 29 -5.36 -3.20 16.44
C LYS A 29 -4.03 -2.51 16.76
N GLU A 30 -2.91 -3.22 16.68
CA GLU A 30 -1.57 -2.66 16.87
C GLU A 30 -1.27 -1.57 15.84
N LEU A 31 -1.64 -1.79 14.57
CA LEU A 31 -1.43 -0.81 13.49
C LEU A 31 -2.35 0.41 13.64
N ILE A 32 -3.60 0.25 14.08
CA ILE A 32 -4.51 1.35 14.38
C ILE A 32 -3.92 2.22 15.49
N GLN A 33 -3.42 1.62 16.56
CA GLN A 33 -2.79 2.37 17.65
C GLN A 33 -1.55 3.12 17.16
N ALA A 34 -0.72 2.48 16.32
CA ALA A 34 0.44 3.13 15.73
C ALA A 34 0.05 4.32 14.83
N PHE A 35 -1.03 4.20 14.08
CA PHE A 35 -1.59 5.28 13.26
C PHE A 35 -2.10 6.44 14.14
N GLU A 36 -2.87 6.16 15.18
CA GLU A 36 -3.40 7.20 16.09
C GLU A 36 -2.28 7.95 16.82
N ASP A 37 -1.26 7.24 17.26
CA ASP A 37 -0.08 7.85 17.87
C ASP A 37 0.67 8.77 16.89
N SER A 38 0.72 8.41 15.61
CA SER A 38 1.38 9.21 14.58
C SER A 38 0.57 10.42 14.16
N LYS A 39 -0.76 10.29 14.14
CA LYS A 39 -1.69 11.38 13.81
C LYS A 39 -1.60 12.55 14.79
N GLN A 40 -1.27 12.29 16.05
CA GLN A 40 -1.04 13.34 17.04
C GLN A 40 0.20 14.21 16.71
N LEU A 41 1.09 13.72 15.84
CA LEU A 41 2.29 14.43 15.43
C LEU A 41 2.10 15.23 14.13
N SER A 42 1.01 15.03 13.41
CA SER A 42 0.74 15.69 12.12
C SER A 42 -0.63 16.37 12.12
N LEU A 43 -0.64 17.69 11.91
CA LEU A 43 -1.84 18.51 11.74
C LEU A 43 -2.45 18.41 10.33
N VAL A 44 -2.27 17.29 9.62
CA VAL A 44 -2.66 17.18 8.21
C VAL A 44 -4.09 16.66 8.10
N PRO A 45 -5.04 17.44 7.59
CA PRO A 45 -6.40 17.00 7.31
C PRO A 45 -6.52 16.30 5.95
N TYR A 46 -7.36 15.30 5.91
CA TYR A 46 -8.13 14.74 4.79
C TYR A 46 -7.56 13.58 4.00
N THR A 47 -6.73 13.73 3.02
CA THR A 47 -6.13 12.60 2.30
C THR A 47 -4.64 12.66 2.49
N SER A 48 -4.09 11.72 3.21
CA SER A 48 -2.67 11.73 3.52
C SER A 48 -2.10 10.32 3.52
N THR A 49 -0.89 10.23 3.05
CA THR A 49 -0.07 9.03 3.27
C THR A 49 0.98 9.36 4.32
N TYR A 50 0.92 8.65 5.43
CA TYR A 50 1.89 8.81 6.51
C TYR A 50 2.80 7.58 6.58
N PHE A 51 4.10 7.80 6.64
CA PHE A 51 5.09 6.72 6.72
C PHE A 51 5.65 6.58 8.12
N GLU A 52 5.60 5.37 8.67
CA GLU A 52 6.34 4.97 9.85
C GLU A 52 7.47 4.01 9.50
N THR A 53 8.63 4.26 10.07
CA THR A 53 9.81 3.42 9.85
C THR A 53 9.65 2.05 10.51
N ASN A 54 10.34 1.05 9.97
CA ASN A 54 10.42 -0.29 10.54
C ASN A 54 10.71 -0.25 12.06
N PHE A 55 11.69 0.54 12.49
CA PHE A 55 12.09 0.60 13.90
C PHE A 55 10.95 1.02 14.85
N ARG A 56 10.13 2.00 14.46
CA ARG A 56 9.00 2.45 15.27
C ARG A 56 7.86 1.43 15.27
N ILE A 57 7.56 0.88 14.10
CA ILE A 57 6.50 -0.12 13.94
C ILE A 57 6.83 -1.40 14.71
N THR A 58 8.05 -1.93 14.61
CA THR A 58 8.42 -3.18 15.29
C THR A 58 8.41 -3.05 16.81
N LYS A 59 8.66 -1.86 17.35
CA LYS A 59 8.52 -1.61 18.78
C LYS A 59 7.06 -1.59 19.26
N LYS A 60 6.15 -1.06 18.45
CA LYS A 60 4.73 -0.89 18.80
C LYS A 60 3.88 -2.10 18.42
N CYS A 61 4.23 -2.79 17.32
CA CYS A 61 3.44 -3.85 16.73
C CYS A 61 4.14 -5.20 16.86
N SER A 62 4.17 -5.74 18.07
CA SER A 62 4.91 -6.97 18.39
C SER A 62 4.35 -8.21 17.70
N THR A 63 3.04 -8.26 17.47
CA THR A 63 2.38 -9.37 16.77
C THR A 63 2.69 -9.31 15.28
N LEU A 64 2.65 -8.13 14.67
CA LEU A 64 3.09 -7.93 13.30
C LEU A 64 4.57 -8.33 13.14
N HIS A 65 5.43 -7.91 14.05
CA HIS A 65 6.85 -8.27 14.03
C HIS A 65 7.07 -9.79 14.01
N ARG A 66 6.39 -10.53 14.90
CA ARG A 66 6.46 -12.00 14.93
C ARG A 66 5.92 -12.64 13.65
N GLU A 67 4.86 -12.07 13.08
CA GLU A 67 4.27 -12.59 11.84
C GLU A 67 5.20 -12.36 10.63
N LEU A 68 5.82 -11.20 10.52
CA LEU A 68 6.84 -10.92 9.51
C LEU A 68 8.06 -11.83 9.66
N ALA A 69 8.47 -12.14 10.89
CA ALA A 69 9.54 -13.12 11.17
C ALA A 69 9.14 -14.54 10.70
N ARG A 70 7.91 -14.98 10.98
CA ARG A 70 7.37 -16.28 10.53
C ARG A 70 7.37 -16.40 9.00
N LEU A 71 7.08 -15.31 8.31
CA LEU A 71 7.08 -15.24 6.85
C LEU A 71 8.46 -14.98 6.24
N ASN A 72 9.51 -14.88 7.07
CA ASN A 72 10.88 -14.54 6.65
C ASN A 72 10.99 -13.16 5.95
N LEU A 73 10.12 -12.22 6.31
CA LEU A 73 10.04 -10.88 5.72
C LEU A 73 10.71 -9.79 6.56
N LEU A 74 11.06 -10.09 7.82
CA LEU A 74 11.50 -9.08 8.76
C LEU A 74 12.72 -8.30 8.30
N LYS A 75 13.68 -8.97 7.67
CA LYS A 75 14.90 -8.34 7.13
C LYS A 75 14.66 -7.44 5.92
N ASN A 76 13.54 -7.65 5.22
CA ASN A 76 13.17 -6.89 4.04
C ASN A 76 12.21 -5.73 4.38
N PHE A 77 11.54 -5.81 5.54
CA PHE A 77 10.55 -4.82 5.96
C PHE A 77 11.21 -3.47 6.25
N THR A 78 10.76 -2.43 5.57
CA THR A 78 11.34 -1.07 5.68
C THR A 78 10.43 -0.08 6.36
N SER A 79 9.15 -0.06 6.02
CA SER A 79 8.21 0.93 6.53
C SER A 79 6.76 0.49 6.36
N VAL A 80 5.86 1.21 7.03
CA VAL A 80 4.42 1.17 6.80
C VAL A 80 3.98 2.53 6.29
N ALA A 81 3.25 2.53 5.17
CA ALA A 81 2.50 3.69 4.71
C ALA A 81 1.05 3.58 5.24
N PHE A 82 0.61 4.50 6.07
CA PHE A 82 -0.79 4.62 6.44
C PHE A 82 -1.49 5.51 5.42
N ILE A 83 -2.37 4.91 4.63
CA ILE A 83 -3.09 5.58 3.54
C ILE A 83 -4.49 5.92 4.03
N SER A 84 -4.72 7.21 4.29
CA SER A 84 -6.02 7.74 4.66
C SER A 84 -6.69 8.38 3.44
N VAL A 85 -7.92 7.97 3.13
CA VAL A 85 -8.69 8.49 1.99
C VAL A 85 -10.09 8.82 2.47
N VAL A 86 -10.57 10.01 2.14
CA VAL A 86 -11.96 10.42 2.33
C VAL A 86 -12.73 10.29 1.04
N GLN A 87 -14.06 10.19 1.14
CA GLN A 87 -14.93 10.27 -0.05
C GLN A 87 -14.70 11.60 -0.74
N ASP A 88 -14.80 11.58 -2.07
CA ASP A 88 -14.64 12.75 -2.94
C ASP A 88 -13.24 13.39 -2.90
N ALA A 89 -12.29 12.81 -2.17
CA ALA A 89 -10.90 13.13 -2.40
C ALA A 89 -10.54 12.68 -3.81
N ASP A 90 -10.21 13.64 -4.65
CA ASP A 90 -9.71 13.38 -6.00
C ASP A 90 -8.28 12.80 -5.92
N PHE A 91 -8.19 11.59 -5.36
CA PHE A 91 -6.93 10.88 -5.29
C PHE A 91 -6.58 10.41 -6.70
N PRO A 92 -5.54 10.94 -7.33
CA PRO A 92 -5.24 10.62 -8.70
C PRO A 92 -4.87 9.14 -8.85
N ALA A 93 -5.24 8.55 -9.99
CA ALA A 93 -4.66 7.29 -10.38
C ALA A 93 -3.16 7.48 -10.65
N HIS A 94 -2.33 6.58 -10.13
CA HIS A 94 -0.88 6.71 -10.13
C HIS A 94 -0.19 5.35 -10.14
N VAL A 95 1.10 5.37 -10.37
CA VAL A 95 2.00 4.25 -10.07
C VAL A 95 2.92 4.69 -8.94
N ASP A 96 3.18 3.80 -7.99
CA ASP A 96 4.19 4.04 -6.97
C ASP A 96 5.57 3.75 -7.57
N GLY A 97 6.52 4.61 -7.33
CA GLY A 97 7.90 4.30 -7.63
C GLY A 97 8.77 4.55 -6.39
N PRO A 98 9.82 3.81 -6.15
CA PRO A 98 10.43 2.73 -6.94
C PRO A 98 9.93 1.33 -6.57
N ASP A 99 8.91 1.22 -5.73
CA ASP A 99 8.39 -0.04 -5.24
C ASP A 99 7.48 -0.69 -6.29
N ASP A 100 7.58 -2.02 -6.45
CA ASP A 100 6.71 -2.78 -7.34
C ASP A 100 5.52 -3.39 -6.59
N ILE A 101 5.68 -3.65 -5.27
CA ILE A 101 4.65 -4.31 -4.47
C ILE A 101 4.50 -3.72 -3.07
N GLY A 102 3.31 -3.89 -2.51
CA GLY A 102 3.00 -3.62 -1.10
C GLY A 102 2.11 -4.71 -0.49
N LEU A 103 2.17 -4.89 0.81
CA LEU A 103 1.21 -5.70 1.55
C LEU A 103 0.21 -4.76 2.23
N ASN A 104 -0.99 -4.69 1.70
CA ASN A 104 -2.05 -3.84 2.23
C ASN A 104 -2.85 -4.58 3.29
N ILE A 105 -3.07 -3.93 4.43
CA ILE A 105 -3.87 -4.40 5.55
C ILE A 105 -4.96 -3.37 5.82
N PRO A 106 -6.26 -3.71 5.68
CA PRO A 106 -7.36 -2.81 5.99
C PRO A 106 -7.41 -2.53 7.50
N LEU A 107 -7.65 -1.29 7.89
CA LEU A 107 -7.67 -0.87 9.30
C LEU A 107 -9.02 -0.27 9.71
N ILE A 108 -9.42 0.86 9.13
CA ILE A 108 -10.61 1.63 9.52
C ILE A 108 -11.47 1.86 8.29
N ASN A 109 -12.77 1.57 8.38
CA ASN A 109 -13.80 1.84 7.35
C ASN A 109 -13.42 1.34 5.94
N CYS A 110 -12.78 0.18 5.85
CA CYS A 110 -12.34 -0.37 4.57
C CYS A 110 -13.42 -1.20 3.84
N GLN A 111 -14.52 -1.55 4.50
CA GLN A 111 -15.66 -2.21 3.83
C GLN A 111 -16.30 -1.24 2.84
N GLY A 112 -16.66 -1.73 1.64
CA GLY A 112 -17.20 -0.89 0.56
C GLY A 112 -16.19 0.08 -0.03
N THR A 113 -14.90 -0.12 0.21
CA THR A 113 -13.81 0.60 -0.44
C THR A 113 -13.03 -0.34 -1.33
N TYR A 114 -12.43 0.19 -2.39
CA TYR A 114 -11.80 -0.62 -3.43
C TYR A 114 -10.40 -0.12 -3.74
N THR A 115 -9.52 -1.02 -4.12
CA THR A 115 -8.36 -0.68 -4.95
C THR A 115 -8.72 -1.01 -6.38
N VAL A 116 -8.54 -0.03 -7.27
CA VAL A 116 -8.91 -0.14 -8.68
C VAL A 116 -7.65 0.02 -9.51
N TRP A 117 -7.44 -0.90 -10.46
CA TRP A 117 -6.35 -0.84 -11.43
C TRP A 117 -6.85 -0.43 -12.79
N TYR A 118 -6.00 0.29 -13.52
CA TYR A 118 -6.31 0.85 -14.82
C TYR A 118 -5.23 0.51 -15.84
N ASP A 119 -5.65 0.32 -17.07
CA ASP A 119 -4.83 0.55 -18.24
C ASP A 119 -4.91 2.04 -18.60
N GLY A 120 -3.80 2.60 -19.11
CA GLY A 120 -3.78 4.02 -19.44
C GLY A 120 -2.37 4.54 -19.62
N LYS A 121 -2.27 5.85 -19.81
CA LYS A 121 -1.00 6.56 -19.99
C LYS A 121 -0.56 7.19 -18.67
N ILE A 122 0.73 7.13 -18.40
CA ILE A 122 1.38 7.85 -17.31
C ILE A 122 1.79 9.23 -17.84
N THR A 123 1.52 10.27 -17.08
CA THR A 123 2.02 11.63 -17.33
C THR A 123 3.37 11.79 -16.68
N ASP A 124 4.17 12.77 -17.17
CA ASP A 124 5.43 13.13 -16.53
C ASP A 124 5.24 13.99 -15.27
N ASP A 125 3.98 14.30 -14.92
CA ASP A 125 3.64 15.07 -13.73
C ASP A 125 3.79 14.22 -12.47
N TRP A 126 4.52 14.74 -11.52
CA TRP A 126 4.71 14.12 -10.23
C TRP A 126 3.46 14.30 -9.34
N ALA A 127 3.16 13.30 -8.54
CA ALA A 127 2.07 13.38 -7.57
C ALA A 127 2.40 14.24 -6.32
N GLU A 128 3.28 15.25 -6.45
CA GLU A 128 3.79 16.04 -5.31
C GLU A 128 2.70 16.71 -4.48
N ASP A 129 1.61 17.15 -5.12
CA ASP A 129 0.55 17.94 -4.46
C ASP A 129 -0.32 17.13 -3.49
N TYR A 130 -0.30 15.79 -3.58
CA TYR A 130 -1.19 14.90 -2.82
C TYR A 130 -0.51 14.14 -1.69
N LEU A 131 0.81 14.18 -1.63
CA LEU A 131 1.60 13.39 -0.69
C LEU A 131 2.35 14.30 0.30
N ILE A 132 1.64 15.30 0.85
CA ILE A 132 2.20 16.19 1.87
C ILE A 132 2.66 15.36 3.07
N GLY A 133 3.95 15.39 3.35
CA GLY A 133 4.57 14.72 4.50
C GLY A 133 5.34 13.43 4.17
N VAL A 134 5.46 13.04 2.91
CA VAL A 134 6.12 11.80 2.51
C VAL A 134 7.49 12.09 1.90
N ALA A 135 8.55 11.75 2.62
CA ALA A 135 9.93 11.90 2.15
C ALA A 135 10.25 11.09 0.87
N ASN A 136 9.42 10.12 0.50
CA ASN A 136 9.60 9.22 -0.65
C ASN A 136 8.53 9.37 -1.75
N ALA A 137 7.57 10.28 -1.60
CA ALA A 137 6.53 10.54 -2.61
C ALA A 137 7.07 11.07 -3.95
N ARG A 138 8.32 11.49 -3.97
CA ARG A 138 9.01 12.06 -5.14
C ARG A 138 9.10 11.14 -6.36
N ASN A 139 8.61 9.90 -6.26
CA ASN A 139 8.73 8.91 -7.33
C ASN A 139 7.37 8.38 -7.83
N ALA A 140 6.24 8.82 -7.29
CA ALA A 140 4.94 8.44 -7.82
C ALA A 140 4.61 9.27 -9.07
N SER A 141 4.16 8.62 -10.15
CA SER A 141 3.75 9.29 -11.38
C SER A 141 2.24 9.24 -11.55
N LYS A 142 1.62 10.38 -11.88
CA LYS A 142 0.19 10.46 -12.16
C LYS A 142 -0.15 9.79 -13.50
N ALA A 143 -1.35 9.26 -13.59
CA ALA A 143 -1.91 8.83 -14.86
C ALA A 143 -2.75 9.95 -15.49
N ASP A 144 -2.79 9.98 -16.81
CA ASP A 144 -3.70 10.82 -17.58
C ASP A 144 -5.15 10.36 -17.37
N PRO A 145 -6.01 11.13 -16.68
CA PRO A 145 -7.37 10.70 -16.35
C PRO A 145 -8.23 10.42 -17.57
N THR A 146 -7.91 11.03 -18.71
CA THR A 146 -8.69 10.86 -19.96
C THR A 146 -8.37 9.55 -20.67
N SER A 147 -7.27 8.89 -20.31
CA SER A 147 -6.83 7.63 -20.93
C SER A 147 -7.20 6.39 -20.12
N LEU A 148 -7.77 6.55 -18.92
CA LEU A 148 -7.96 5.45 -17.98
C LEU A 148 -9.09 4.50 -18.39
N VAL A 149 -8.76 3.21 -18.45
CA VAL A 149 -9.73 2.11 -18.61
C VAL A 149 -9.57 1.17 -17.42
N GLU A 150 -10.63 1.01 -16.62
CA GLU A 150 -10.60 0.09 -15.49
C GLU A 150 -10.43 -1.35 -15.98
N ILE A 151 -9.42 -2.06 -15.45
CA ILE A 151 -9.14 -3.46 -15.76
C ILE A 151 -9.51 -4.40 -14.63
N CYS A 152 -9.47 -3.93 -13.39
CA CYS A 152 -9.80 -4.74 -12.23
C CYS A 152 -10.10 -3.87 -11.01
N ARG A 153 -10.94 -4.37 -10.11
CA ARG A 153 -11.09 -3.84 -8.75
C ARG A 153 -11.19 -4.96 -7.72
N ILE A 154 -10.70 -4.68 -6.53
CA ILE A 154 -10.85 -5.56 -5.38
C ILE A 154 -11.36 -4.75 -4.19
N GLU A 155 -12.31 -5.30 -3.43
CA GLU A 155 -12.74 -4.68 -2.19
C GLU A 155 -11.62 -4.76 -1.15
N SER A 156 -11.36 -3.64 -0.48
CA SER A 156 -10.27 -3.50 0.48
C SER A 156 -10.65 -3.96 1.90
N ASN A 157 -11.48 -5.01 2.02
CA ASN A 157 -12.00 -5.54 3.29
C ASN A 157 -11.13 -6.66 3.90
N ALA A 158 -10.12 -7.14 3.19
CA ALA A 158 -9.17 -8.17 3.62
C ALA A 158 -7.74 -7.76 3.25
N PRO A 159 -6.71 -8.33 3.90
CA PRO A 159 -5.32 -8.12 3.48
C PRO A 159 -5.05 -8.70 2.10
N TYR A 160 -4.20 -8.00 1.33
CA TYR A 160 -3.73 -8.48 0.02
C TYR A 160 -2.38 -7.86 -0.36
N TRP A 161 -1.58 -8.64 -1.05
CA TRP A 161 -0.44 -8.13 -1.81
C TRP A 161 -0.96 -7.37 -3.01
N ILE A 162 -0.40 -6.21 -3.27
CA ILE A 162 -0.78 -5.32 -4.38
C ILE A 162 0.44 -5.03 -5.25
N ASN A 163 0.24 -5.10 -6.55
CA ASN A 163 1.19 -4.55 -7.51
C ASN A 163 0.93 -3.05 -7.64
N VAL A 164 1.85 -2.25 -7.16
CA VAL A 164 1.76 -0.78 -7.15
C VAL A 164 2.49 -0.14 -8.34
N ASN A 165 3.12 -0.96 -9.20
CA ASN A 165 3.75 -0.52 -10.44
C ASN A 165 2.78 -0.51 -11.64
N ILE A 166 1.53 -0.91 -11.43
CA ILE A 166 0.43 -0.75 -12.38
C ILE A 166 -0.41 0.43 -11.93
N ILE A 167 -0.92 1.23 -12.86
CA ILE A 167 -1.77 2.39 -12.55
C ILE A 167 -2.91 1.94 -11.65
N HIS A 168 -3.01 2.55 -10.47
CA HIS A 168 -4.03 2.21 -9.49
C HIS A 168 -4.45 3.42 -8.67
N LYS A 169 -5.61 3.32 -8.03
CA LYS A 169 -6.04 4.26 -6.99
C LYS A 169 -6.95 3.60 -5.96
N PRO A 170 -6.96 4.08 -4.71
CA PRO A 170 -8.02 3.76 -3.77
C PRO A 170 -9.30 4.51 -4.13
N VAL A 171 -10.44 3.83 -4.05
CA VAL A 171 -11.77 4.40 -4.25
C VAL A 171 -12.63 4.08 -3.04
N THR A 172 -13.32 5.09 -2.50
CA THR A 172 -14.28 4.91 -1.40
C THR A 172 -15.66 5.37 -1.82
N THR A 173 -16.67 4.60 -1.43
CA THR A 173 -18.07 4.90 -1.68
C THR A 173 -18.79 5.50 -0.46
N HIS A 174 -18.05 5.67 0.65
CA HIS A 174 -18.60 6.15 1.92
C HIS A 174 -18.14 7.56 2.27
N ASN A 175 -18.99 8.31 2.96
CA ASN A 175 -18.66 9.63 3.51
C ASN A 175 -17.62 9.59 4.65
N ASN A 176 -17.27 8.41 5.12
CA ASN A 176 -16.29 8.24 6.17
C ASN A 176 -14.87 8.09 5.60
N PHE A 177 -13.89 8.62 6.31
CA PHE A 177 -12.51 8.37 5.94
C PHE A 177 -12.16 6.89 6.14
N ARG A 178 -11.40 6.37 5.19
CA ARG A 178 -10.82 5.03 5.21
C ARG A 178 -9.36 5.11 5.63
N VAL A 179 -8.86 4.11 6.37
CA VAL A 179 -7.42 3.93 6.61
C VAL A 179 -7.01 2.50 6.28
N ALA A 180 -5.95 2.37 5.51
CA ALA A 180 -5.25 1.11 5.29
C ALA A 180 -3.75 1.27 5.59
N ALA A 181 -3.11 0.21 6.05
CA ALA A 181 -1.66 0.14 6.16
C ALA A 181 -1.09 -0.59 4.94
N SER A 182 -0.10 0.00 4.29
CA SER A 182 0.66 -0.63 3.20
C SER A 182 2.09 -0.86 3.67
N LEU A 183 2.47 -2.12 3.87
CA LEU A 183 3.81 -2.50 4.29
C LEU A 183 4.73 -2.54 3.07
N ARG A 184 5.92 -1.97 3.21
CA ARG A 184 6.93 -1.85 2.17
C ARG A 184 8.17 -2.69 2.49
N PHE A 185 8.81 -3.22 1.45
CA PHE A 185 9.90 -4.18 1.58
C PHE A 185 11.04 -3.86 0.60
N ILE A 186 12.29 -3.86 1.09
CA ILE A 186 13.50 -3.67 0.28
C ILE A 186 14.58 -4.67 0.78
N PRO A 187 15.11 -5.55 -0.07
CA PRO A 187 14.58 -5.87 -1.40
C PRO A 187 13.19 -6.47 -1.33
N GLU A 188 12.43 -6.34 -2.39
CA GLU A 188 11.09 -6.92 -2.49
C GLU A 188 11.16 -8.45 -2.43
N PRO A 189 10.15 -9.10 -1.81
CA PRO A 189 10.12 -10.54 -1.66
C PRO A 189 9.65 -11.24 -2.96
N LEU A 190 10.31 -10.93 -4.06
CA LEU A 190 10.05 -11.48 -5.39
C LEU A 190 11.18 -12.42 -5.83
N ASP A 191 10.83 -13.43 -6.61
CA ASP A 191 11.79 -14.26 -7.33
C ASP A 191 12.32 -13.55 -8.59
N SER A 192 13.22 -14.21 -9.33
CA SER A 192 13.79 -13.68 -10.57
C SER A 192 12.77 -13.50 -11.70
N GLN A 193 11.58 -14.07 -11.57
CA GLN A 193 10.48 -13.98 -12.53
C GLN A 193 9.42 -12.95 -12.12
N GLY A 194 9.61 -12.25 -10.99
CA GLY A 194 8.64 -11.27 -10.47
C GLY A 194 7.47 -11.91 -9.70
N ASN A 195 7.54 -13.17 -9.31
CA ASN A 195 6.53 -13.80 -8.48
C ASN A 195 6.88 -13.62 -6.99
N LEU A 196 5.85 -13.44 -6.16
CA LEU A 196 6.01 -13.50 -4.70
C LEU A 196 6.56 -14.86 -4.28
N TRP A 197 7.41 -14.87 -3.27
CA TRP A 197 7.89 -16.11 -2.66
C TRP A 197 6.70 -16.99 -2.26
N PRO A 198 6.74 -18.32 -2.53
CA PRO A 198 5.57 -19.21 -2.36
C PRO A 198 5.00 -19.23 -0.94
N ASN A 199 5.84 -19.03 0.09
CA ASN A 199 5.40 -18.99 1.48
C ASN A 199 4.58 -17.74 1.85
N LEU A 200 4.51 -16.73 0.99
CA LEU A 200 3.83 -15.46 1.24
C LEU A 200 2.39 -15.42 0.76
N ILE A 201 1.98 -16.38 -0.05
CA ILE A 201 0.63 -16.47 -0.63
C ILE A 201 -0.08 -17.72 -0.12
N LYS A 202 -1.40 -17.63 -0.01
CA LYS A 202 -2.24 -18.81 0.21
C LYS A 202 -2.29 -19.62 -1.08
N GLY A 203 -2.04 -20.91 -0.96
CA GLY A 203 -2.26 -21.88 -2.03
C GLY A 203 -3.73 -22.10 -2.31
#